data_eea12be68e62e22cf6969a39e766bce8
#
_entry.id   eea12be68e62e22cf6969a39e766bce8
#
_cell.length_a   1.000
_cell.length_b   1.000
_cell.length_c   1.000
_cell.angle_alpha   90.00
_cell.angle_beta   90.00
_cell.angle_gamma   90.00
#
_symmetry.space_group_name_H-M   'P 1'
#
loop_
_entity.id
_entity.type
_entity.pdbx_description
1 polymer ?
#
loop_
_entity_poly.entity_id
_entity_poly.type
_entity_poly.pdbx_seq_one_letter_code
_entity_poly.pdbx_strand_id
1 'polypeptide(L)'
;MGNMFNPDSGFSRFMNRVSDLFILNILWIICSIPIITIGASTTALYSVDLKLLDNEEGYIIKSFFKAFKENFKKSTIIWLIIMLISIILGVNLVFWLKCGLSISYFALPFILFSLFIFLLVTPYIFPALTKTKCSILNIIKYCFFISLKNLPYSILIILFGASVLFATIYFPVVFLFMILLGVSIHSYMASRIILIVFNKNNTYFNNIISK
;
A
#
# COMPACT_ATOMS: atom_id res chain seq x y z
N MET A 1 -24.15 31.42 -14.99
CA MET A 1 -24.07 29.95 -15.11
C MET A 1 -22.96 29.52 -16.08
N GLY A 2 -21.71 29.93 -15.91
CA GLY A 2 -20.73 29.87 -17.00
C GLY A 2 -19.34 29.36 -16.74
N ASN A 3 -18.99 28.79 -15.58
CA ASN A 3 -17.56 28.42 -15.32
C ASN A 3 -17.34 27.04 -14.73
N MET A 4 -18.33 26.17 -14.63
CA MET A 4 -18.11 24.82 -14.10
C MET A 4 -17.38 23.89 -15.07
N PHE A 5 -17.43 24.12 -16.35
CA PHE A 5 -16.79 23.29 -17.40
C PHE A 5 -15.46 23.87 -17.93
N ASN A 6 -14.92 24.90 -17.28
CA ASN A 6 -13.61 25.40 -17.66
C ASN A 6 -12.54 24.36 -17.21
N PRO A 7 -11.59 23.94 -18.08
CA PRO A 7 -10.56 22.94 -17.73
C PRO A 7 -9.74 23.31 -16.49
N ASP A 8 -9.66 24.59 -16.15
CA ASP A 8 -8.97 25.11 -14.95
C ASP A 8 -9.84 25.16 -13.70
N SER A 9 -11.13 24.81 -13.78
CA SER A 9 -12.01 24.81 -12.61
C SER A 9 -11.61 23.71 -11.61
N GLY A 10 -11.73 23.99 -10.31
CA GLY A 10 -11.48 22.98 -9.27
C GLY A 10 -12.30 21.71 -9.43
N PHE A 11 -13.51 21.85 -9.98
CA PHE A 11 -14.40 20.73 -10.29
C PHE A 11 -13.84 19.86 -11.43
N SER A 12 -13.32 20.45 -12.50
CA SER A 12 -12.71 19.73 -13.62
C SER A 12 -11.48 18.93 -13.15
N ARG A 13 -10.62 19.56 -12.34
CA ARG A 13 -9.45 18.88 -11.74
C ARG A 13 -9.85 17.72 -10.83
N PHE A 14 -10.91 17.87 -10.05
CA PHE A 14 -11.43 16.79 -9.20
C PHE A 14 -11.97 15.62 -10.06
N MET A 15 -12.77 15.90 -11.09
CA MET A 15 -13.32 14.87 -11.98
C MET A 15 -12.23 14.13 -12.75
N ASN A 16 -11.21 14.85 -13.24
CA ASN A 16 -10.05 14.23 -13.89
C ASN A 16 -9.33 13.29 -12.92
N ARG A 17 -9.11 13.70 -11.66
CA ARG A 17 -8.47 12.86 -10.65
C ARG A 17 -9.27 11.61 -10.33
N VAL A 18 -10.61 11.72 -10.26
CA VAL A 18 -11.49 10.55 -10.04
C VAL A 18 -11.41 9.59 -11.22
N SER A 19 -11.41 10.11 -12.45
CA SER A 19 -11.25 9.29 -13.67
C SER A 19 -9.91 8.59 -13.70
N ASP A 20 -8.84 9.25 -13.29
CA ASP A 20 -7.49 8.70 -13.20
C ASP A 20 -7.43 7.53 -12.22
N LEU A 21 -8.02 7.71 -11.03
CA LEU A 21 -8.08 6.67 -10.00
C LEU A 21 -8.95 5.48 -10.42
N PHE A 22 -10.02 5.72 -11.19
CA PHE A 22 -10.86 4.67 -11.75
C PHE A 22 -10.09 3.81 -12.76
N ILE A 23 -9.38 4.44 -13.69
CA ILE A 23 -8.53 3.75 -14.67
C ILE A 23 -7.45 2.93 -13.94
N LEU A 24 -6.79 3.51 -12.94
CA LEU A 24 -5.78 2.86 -12.13
C LEU A 24 -6.31 1.62 -11.41
N ASN A 25 -7.52 1.71 -10.87
CA ASN A 25 -8.15 0.60 -10.18
C ASN A 25 -8.43 -0.57 -11.12
N ILE A 26 -8.95 -0.29 -12.31
CA ILE A 26 -9.20 -1.31 -13.35
C ILE A 26 -7.89 -1.98 -13.75
N LEU A 27 -6.83 -1.21 -14.01
CA LEU A 27 -5.51 -1.75 -14.35
C LEU A 27 -4.97 -2.64 -13.24
N TRP A 28 -5.11 -2.21 -11.98
CA TRP A 28 -4.68 -2.98 -10.82
C TRP A 28 -5.45 -4.31 -10.74
N ILE A 29 -6.78 -4.32 -10.91
CA ILE A 29 -7.61 -5.53 -10.88
C ILE A 29 -7.16 -6.50 -11.96
N ILE A 30 -7.06 -6.05 -13.22
CA ILE A 30 -6.69 -6.89 -14.36
C ILE A 30 -5.30 -7.51 -14.15
N CYS A 31 -4.32 -6.70 -13.72
CA CYS A 31 -2.96 -7.18 -13.49
C CYS A 31 -2.80 -8.00 -12.20
N SER A 32 -3.80 -7.99 -11.31
CA SER A 32 -3.81 -8.76 -10.05
C SER A 32 -4.57 -10.09 -10.16
N ILE A 33 -5.18 -10.41 -11.32
CA ILE A 33 -5.85 -11.70 -11.54
C ILE A 33 -4.93 -12.88 -11.19
N PRO A 34 -3.66 -12.92 -11.64
CA PRO A 34 -2.72 -13.88 -11.10
C PRO A 34 -2.27 -13.42 -9.69
N ILE A 35 -2.52 -14.21 -8.66
CA ILE A 35 -2.18 -13.88 -7.25
C ILE A 35 -0.70 -13.50 -7.10
N ILE A 36 0.18 -14.08 -7.90
CA ILE A 36 1.63 -13.84 -7.89
C ILE A 36 1.97 -12.40 -8.29
N THR A 37 1.17 -11.77 -9.16
CA THR A 37 1.43 -10.44 -9.70
C THR A 37 0.84 -9.30 -8.86
N ILE A 38 0.09 -9.59 -7.79
CA ILE A 38 -0.51 -8.58 -6.91
C ILE A 38 0.56 -7.60 -6.38
N GLY A 39 1.74 -8.10 -6.00
CA GLY A 39 2.82 -7.24 -5.54
C GLY A 39 3.33 -6.26 -6.60
N ALA A 40 3.46 -6.72 -7.84
CA ALA A 40 3.90 -5.89 -8.95
C ALA A 40 2.82 -4.85 -9.33
N SER A 41 1.55 -5.26 -9.36
CA SER A 41 0.40 -4.38 -9.60
C SER A 41 0.28 -3.30 -8.53
N THR A 42 0.45 -3.68 -7.25
CA THR A 42 0.41 -2.75 -6.13
C THR A 42 1.57 -1.75 -6.18
N THR A 43 2.78 -2.20 -6.51
CA THR A 43 3.93 -1.28 -6.69
C THR A 43 3.69 -0.32 -7.85
N ALA A 44 3.15 -0.79 -8.97
CA ALA A 44 2.81 0.05 -10.11
C ALA A 44 1.75 1.09 -9.76
N LEU A 45 0.72 0.70 -9.00
CA LEU A 45 -0.32 1.58 -8.49
C LEU A 45 0.29 2.71 -7.64
N TYR A 46 1.08 2.39 -6.62
CA TYR A 46 1.77 3.39 -5.80
C TYR A 46 2.72 4.29 -6.60
N SER A 47 3.38 3.76 -7.63
CA SER A 47 4.26 4.55 -8.49
C SER A 47 3.49 5.64 -9.23
N VAL A 48 2.29 5.32 -9.73
CA VAL A 48 1.46 6.31 -10.43
C VAL A 48 0.81 7.27 -9.44
N ASP A 49 0.32 6.79 -8.28
CA ASP A 49 -0.23 7.65 -7.24
C ASP A 49 0.76 8.72 -6.76
N LEU A 50 2.02 8.34 -6.57
CA LEU A 50 3.08 9.28 -6.17
C LEU A 50 3.32 10.35 -7.25
N LYS A 51 3.32 9.98 -8.54
CA LYS A 51 3.43 10.93 -9.65
C LYS A 51 2.22 11.88 -9.72
N LEU A 52 1.01 11.33 -9.52
CA LEU A 52 -0.20 12.13 -9.47
C LEU A 52 -0.20 13.15 -8.33
N LEU A 53 0.45 12.82 -7.19
CA LEU A 53 0.62 13.74 -6.06
C LEU A 53 1.66 14.81 -6.32
N ASP A 54 2.70 14.49 -7.08
CA ASP A 54 3.74 15.44 -7.50
C ASP A 54 3.30 16.30 -8.70
N ASN A 55 2.02 16.15 -9.16
CA ASN A 55 1.43 16.82 -10.34
C ASN A 55 2.24 16.58 -11.63
N GLU A 56 2.90 15.45 -11.73
CA GLU A 56 3.52 15.01 -12.97
C GLU A 56 2.42 14.54 -13.93
N GLU A 57 2.11 15.36 -14.93
CA GLU A 57 1.16 15.01 -16.00
C GLU A 57 1.77 13.90 -16.85
N GLY A 58 1.03 12.83 -17.06
CA GLY A 58 1.49 11.70 -17.87
C GLY A 58 0.37 10.73 -18.21
N TYR A 59 0.60 9.92 -19.24
CA TYR A 59 -0.31 8.83 -19.60
C TYR A 59 -0.31 7.75 -18.51
N ILE A 60 -1.38 7.69 -17.72
CA ILE A 60 -1.53 6.78 -16.57
C ILE A 60 -1.26 5.33 -16.97
N ILE A 61 -1.88 4.86 -18.05
CA ILE A 61 -1.74 3.49 -18.54
C ILE A 61 -0.27 3.18 -18.85
N LYS A 62 0.42 4.07 -19.59
CA LYS A 62 1.83 3.89 -19.93
C LYS A 62 2.74 3.92 -18.71
N SER A 63 2.48 4.82 -17.77
CA SER A 63 3.21 4.94 -16.50
C SER A 63 3.04 3.70 -15.63
N PHE A 64 1.80 3.16 -15.54
CA PHE A 64 1.50 1.95 -14.80
C PHE A 64 2.25 0.73 -15.36
N PHE A 65 2.14 0.45 -16.66
CA PHE A 65 2.83 -0.69 -17.28
C PHE A 65 4.35 -0.56 -17.25
N LYS A 66 4.87 0.67 -17.35
CA LYS A 66 6.31 0.92 -17.20
C LYS A 66 6.76 0.54 -15.79
N ALA A 67 6.10 1.06 -14.75
CA ALA A 67 6.42 0.76 -13.35
C ALA A 67 6.21 -0.72 -13.02
N PHE A 68 5.16 -1.35 -13.57
CA PHE A 68 4.89 -2.77 -13.43
C PHE A 68 6.06 -3.62 -13.93
N LYS A 69 6.53 -3.37 -15.16
CA LYS A 69 7.65 -4.12 -15.77
C LYS A 69 8.97 -3.89 -15.03
N GLU A 70 9.27 -2.64 -14.69
CA GLU A 70 10.55 -2.27 -14.03
C GLU A 70 10.68 -2.93 -12.64
N ASN A 71 9.59 -3.03 -11.89
CA ASN A 71 9.59 -3.55 -10.53
C ASN A 71 9.13 -4.99 -10.41
N PHE A 72 8.71 -5.64 -11.50
CA PHE A 72 8.04 -6.94 -11.49
C PHE A 72 8.75 -7.98 -10.62
N LYS A 73 10.04 -8.23 -10.88
CA LYS A 73 10.81 -9.26 -10.19
C LYS A 73 10.94 -8.99 -8.68
N LYS A 74 11.31 -7.76 -8.31
CA LYS A 74 11.50 -7.41 -6.90
C LYS A 74 10.19 -7.41 -6.13
N SER A 75 9.14 -6.83 -6.71
CA SER A 75 7.82 -6.75 -6.07
C SER A 75 7.19 -8.11 -5.89
N THR A 76 7.33 -9.01 -6.87
CA THR A 76 6.81 -10.37 -6.79
C THR A 76 7.52 -11.17 -5.69
N ILE A 77 8.85 -11.08 -5.60
CA ILE A 77 9.61 -11.77 -4.54
C ILE A 77 9.16 -11.28 -3.16
N ILE A 78 9.06 -9.97 -2.98
CA ILE A 78 8.62 -9.37 -1.71
C ILE A 78 7.18 -9.78 -1.38
N TRP A 79 6.29 -9.78 -2.37
CA TRP A 79 4.91 -10.23 -2.19
C TRP A 79 4.82 -11.68 -1.71
N LEU A 80 5.61 -12.58 -2.29
CA LEU A 80 5.67 -13.98 -1.87
C LEU A 80 6.19 -14.11 -0.43
N ILE A 81 7.18 -13.32 -0.03
CA ILE A 81 7.68 -13.27 1.35
C ILE A 81 6.57 -12.78 2.30
N ILE A 82 5.88 -11.70 1.96
CA ILE A 82 4.76 -11.16 2.74
C ILE A 82 3.66 -12.21 2.89
N MET A 83 3.29 -12.89 1.82
CA MET A 83 2.28 -13.93 1.80
C MET A 83 2.68 -15.11 2.71
N LEU A 84 3.94 -15.56 2.62
CA LEU A 84 4.46 -16.63 3.47
C LEU A 84 4.40 -16.25 4.96
N ILE A 85 4.88 -15.07 5.32
CA ILE A 85 4.83 -14.56 6.70
C ILE A 85 3.38 -14.44 7.18
N SER A 86 2.47 -13.93 6.33
CA SER A 86 1.04 -13.81 6.68
C SER A 86 0.40 -15.16 6.99
N ILE A 87 0.72 -16.19 6.19
CA ILE A 87 0.21 -17.56 6.41
C ILE A 87 0.77 -18.12 7.73
N ILE A 88 2.07 -17.97 7.96
CA ILE A 88 2.71 -18.47 9.21
C ILE A 88 2.07 -17.78 10.43
N LEU A 89 1.94 -16.46 10.43
CA LEU A 89 1.33 -15.72 11.54
C LEU A 89 -0.14 -16.09 11.74
N GLY A 90 -0.89 -16.24 10.63
CA GLY A 90 -2.31 -16.62 10.66
C GLY A 90 -2.52 -18.02 11.23
N VAL A 91 -1.75 -19.02 10.79
CA VAL A 91 -1.81 -20.39 11.29
C VAL A 91 -1.44 -20.43 12.78
N ASN A 92 -0.36 -19.74 13.19
CA ASN A 92 0.03 -19.65 14.59
C ASN A 92 -1.08 -19.03 15.45
N LEU A 93 -1.69 -17.93 14.98
CA LEU A 93 -2.76 -17.28 15.72
C LEU A 93 -3.96 -18.22 15.94
N VAL A 94 -4.43 -18.88 14.88
CA VAL A 94 -5.56 -19.82 14.97
C VAL A 94 -5.22 -21.03 15.86
N PHE A 95 -4.01 -21.56 15.76
CA PHE A 95 -3.56 -22.68 16.57
C PHE A 95 -3.62 -22.34 18.07
N TRP A 96 -3.00 -21.22 18.47
CA TRP A 96 -2.93 -20.85 19.89
C TRP A 96 -4.29 -20.40 20.46
N LEU A 97 -5.18 -19.82 19.63
CA LEU A 97 -6.55 -19.52 20.06
C LEU A 97 -7.37 -20.78 20.36
N LYS A 98 -7.09 -21.89 19.66
CA LYS A 98 -7.83 -23.16 19.82
C LYS A 98 -7.17 -24.15 20.79
N CYS A 99 -5.89 -23.96 21.12
CA CYS A 99 -5.10 -24.94 21.85
C CYS A 99 -5.54 -25.14 23.31
N GLY A 100 -6.17 -24.11 23.95
CA GLY A 100 -6.71 -24.22 25.32
C GLY A 100 -5.70 -24.52 26.44
N LEU A 101 -4.40 -24.56 26.11
CA LEU A 101 -3.33 -24.83 27.09
C LEU A 101 -2.96 -23.55 27.84
N SER A 102 -2.56 -23.70 29.13
CA SER A 102 -2.14 -22.53 29.93
C SER A 102 -0.98 -21.75 29.32
N ILE A 103 -0.14 -22.38 28.52
CA ILE A 103 0.98 -21.76 27.80
C ILE A 103 0.51 -20.78 26.71
N SER A 104 -0.75 -20.88 26.26
CA SER A 104 -1.34 -19.95 25.28
C SER A 104 -1.35 -18.51 25.79
N TYR A 105 -1.50 -18.29 27.09
CA TYR A 105 -1.49 -16.94 27.68
C TYR A 105 -0.16 -16.21 27.48
N PHE A 106 0.95 -16.93 27.32
CA PHE A 106 2.26 -16.35 27.03
C PHE A 106 2.54 -16.25 25.52
N ALA A 107 2.08 -17.22 24.74
CA ALA A 107 2.31 -17.26 23.30
C ALA A 107 1.48 -16.22 22.53
N LEU A 108 0.21 -16.02 22.89
CA LEU A 108 -0.69 -15.09 22.21
C LEU A 108 -0.19 -13.65 22.20
N PRO A 109 0.26 -13.04 23.32
CA PRO A 109 0.79 -11.67 23.28
C PRO A 109 1.99 -11.51 22.34
N PHE A 110 2.87 -12.51 22.28
CA PHE A 110 4.03 -12.47 21.38
C PHE A 110 3.63 -12.54 19.90
N ILE A 111 2.64 -13.37 19.57
CA ILE A 111 2.11 -13.47 18.21
C ILE A 111 1.39 -12.19 17.81
N LEU A 112 0.55 -11.62 18.70
CA LEU A 112 -0.13 -10.36 18.46
C LEU A 112 0.86 -9.20 18.27
N PHE A 113 1.94 -9.17 19.06
CA PHE A 113 3.00 -8.17 18.87
C PHE A 113 3.72 -8.34 17.53
N SER A 114 4.02 -9.57 17.12
CA SER A 114 4.62 -9.85 15.81
C SER A 114 3.70 -9.45 14.66
N LEU A 115 2.40 -9.74 14.77
CA LEU A 115 1.38 -9.34 13.81
C LEU A 115 1.27 -7.81 13.72
N PHE A 116 1.30 -7.12 14.86
CA PHE A 116 1.27 -5.66 14.91
C PHE A 116 2.46 -5.04 14.17
N ILE A 117 3.68 -5.52 14.43
CA ILE A 117 4.87 -5.06 13.70
C ILE A 117 4.75 -5.33 12.20
N PHE A 118 4.28 -6.51 11.83
CA PHE A 118 4.09 -6.88 10.43
C PHE A 118 3.12 -5.93 9.71
N LEU A 119 2.00 -5.61 10.34
CA LEU A 119 1.02 -4.66 9.81
C LEU A 119 1.55 -3.23 9.71
N LEU A 120 2.43 -2.80 10.64
CA LEU A 120 3.05 -1.48 10.59
C LEU A 120 4.01 -1.33 9.41
N VAL A 121 4.75 -2.39 9.07
CA VAL A 121 5.80 -2.35 8.04
C VAL A 121 5.25 -2.50 6.62
N THR A 122 4.28 -3.38 6.45
CA THR A 122 3.75 -3.79 5.13
C THR A 122 3.32 -2.61 4.24
N PRO A 123 2.60 -1.56 4.70
CA PRO A 123 2.16 -0.46 3.86
C PRO A 123 3.29 0.37 3.24
N TYR A 124 4.47 0.40 3.87
CA TYR A 124 5.61 1.18 3.38
C TYR A 124 6.44 0.46 2.31
N ILE A 125 6.34 -0.87 2.22
CA ILE A 125 7.22 -1.68 1.38
C ILE A 125 7.01 -1.37 -0.12
N PHE A 126 5.77 -1.40 -0.60
CA PHE A 126 5.48 -1.17 -2.01
C PHE A 126 5.79 0.26 -2.48
N PRO A 127 5.43 1.32 -1.74
CA PRO A 127 5.85 2.69 -2.07
C PRO A 127 7.37 2.89 -2.01
N ALA A 128 8.07 2.23 -1.07
CA ALA A 128 9.52 2.32 -1.00
C ALA A 128 10.20 1.70 -2.23
N LEU A 129 9.64 0.61 -2.77
CA LEU A 129 10.11 -0.02 -4.01
C LEU A 129 10.10 0.92 -5.22
N THR A 130 9.14 1.84 -5.28
CA THR A 130 9.03 2.78 -6.41
C THR A 130 10.12 3.84 -6.39
N LYS A 131 10.59 4.21 -5.20
CA LYS A 131 11.58 5.28 -5.01
C LYS A 131 13.03 4.77 -4.91
N THR A 132 13.25 3.44 -4.70
CA THR A 132 14.58 2.89 -4.44
C THR A 132 14.94 1.76 -5.40
N LYS A 133 16.20 1.77 -5.86
CA LYS A 133 16.78 0.64 -6.60
C LYS A 133 17.60 -0.31 -5.71
N CYS A 134 17.51 -0.16 -4.38
CA CYS A 134 18.28 -0.92 -3.40
C CYS A 134 17.95 -2.42 -3.39
N SER A 135 18.76 -3.19 -2.64
CA SER A 135 18.49 -4.59 -2.37
C SER A 135 17.22 -4.77 -1.52
N ILE A 136 16.54 -5.91 -1.65
CA ILE A 136 15.30 -6.23 -0.92
C ILE A 136 15.49 -6.09 0.59
N LEU A 137 16.60 -6.59 1.11
CA LEU A 137 16.92 -6.54 2.55
C LEU A 137 17.04 -5.10 3.06
N ASN A 138 17.66 -4.20 2.30
CA ASN A 138 17.79 -2.80 2.66
C ASN A 138 16.44 -2.08 2.66
N ILE A 139 15.55 -2.41 1.72
CA ILE A 139 14.19 -1.88 1.67
C ILE A 139 13.39 -2.31 2.90
N ILE A 140 13.44 -3.59 3.27
CA ILE A 140 12.72 -4.10 4.45
C ILE A 140 13.24 -3.43 5.72
N LYS A 141 14.57 -3.33 5.90
CA LYS A 141 15.18 -2.62 7.04
C LYS A 141 14.74 -1.16 7.10
N TYR A 142 14.76 -0.47 5.96
CA TYR A 142 14.31 0.92 5.86
C TYR A 142 12.84 1.08 6.27
N CYS A 143 11.94 0.23 5.72
CA CYS A 143 10.52 0.27 6.05
C CYS A 143 10.26 -0.04 7.53
N PHE A 144 11.02 -0.96 8.13
CA PHE A 144 10.95 -1.27 9.55
C PHE A 144 11.30 -0.04 10.42
N PHE A 145 12.45 0.59 10.16
CA PHE A 145 12.85 1.78 10.92
C PHE A 145 11.90 2.96 10.74
N ILE A 146 11.45 3.22 9.50
CA ILE A 146 10.59 4.36 9.22
C ILE A 146 9.20 4.19 9.81
N SER A 147 8.66 2.98 9.81
CA SER A 147 7.34 2.66 10.40
C SER A 147 7.35 2.86 11.91
N LEU A 148 8.40 2.45 12.60
CA LEU A 148 8.57 2.64 14.05
C LEU A 148 8.83 4.10 14.42
N LYS A 149 9.66 4.81 13.65
CA LYS A 149 9.96 6.22 13.89
C LYS A 149 8.73 7.12 13.72
N ASN A 150 7.80 6.73 12.87
CA ASN A 150 6.61 7.50 12.54
C ASN A 150 5.32 6.72 12.89
N LEU A 151 5.28 6.14 14.09
CA LEU A 151 4.14 5.34 14.59
C LEU A 151 2.77 5.98 14.38
N PRO A 152 2.52 7.29 14.67
CA PRO A 152 1.18 7.86 14.49
C PRO A 152 0.70 7.80 13.04
N TYR A 153 1.58 8.04 12.06
CA TYR A 153 1.23 7.94 10.65
C TYR A 153 1.00 6.48 10.22
N SER A 154 1.80 5.54 10.74
CA SER A 154 1.64 4.12 10.46
C SER A 154 0.31 3.58 10.99
N ILE A 155 -0.06 3.95 12.21
CA ILE A 155 -1.34 3.59 12.83
C ILE A 155 -2.49 4.21 12.02
N LEU A 156 -2.37 5.44 11.56
CA LEU A 156 -3.39 6.12 10.76
C LEU A 156 -3.65 5.37 9.44
N ILE A 157 -2.62 4.90 8.75
CA ILE A 157 -2.76 4.11 7.51
C ILE A 157 -3.48 2.79 7.80
N ILE A 158 -3.12 2.11 8.90
CA ILE A 158 -3.78 0.84 9.30
C ILE A 158 -5.24 1.07 9.65
N LEU A 159 -5.56 2.09 10.45
CA LEU A 159 -6.92 2.42 10.83
C LEU A 159 -7.78 2.78 9.62
N PHE A 160 -7.22 3.53 8.66
CA PHE A 160 -7.90 3.85 7.41
C PHE A 160 -8.19 2.57 6.61
N GLY A 161 -7.22 1.67 6.45
CA GLY A 161 -7.41 0.37 5.80
C GLY A 161 -8.45 -0.51 6.52
N ALA A 162 -8.39 -0.57 7.86
CA ALA A 162 -9.34 -1.31 8.66
C ALA A 162 -10.76 -0.75 8.56
N SER A 163 -10.93 0.58 8.52
CA SER A 163 -12.24 1.22 8.36
C SER A 163 -12.87 0.90 7.00
N VAL A 164 -12.06 0.86 5.94
CA VAL A 164 -12.48 0.47 4.59
C VAL A 164 -12.94 -0.99 4.57
N LEU A 165 -12.19 -1.90 5.18
CA LEU A 165 -12.56 -3.31 5.28
C LEU A 165 -13.83 -3.50 6.09
N PHE A 166 -13.97 -2.80 7.23
CA PHE A 166 -15.17 -2.84 8.05
C PHE A 166 -16.40 -2.37 7.28
N ALA A 167 -16.31 -1.22 6.60
CA ALA A 167 -17.39 -0.71 5.78
C ALA A 167 -17.80 -1.68 4.66
N THR A 168 -16.83 -2.36 4.05
CA THR A 168 -17.08 -3.35 2.99
C THR A 168 -17.86 -4.57 3.50
N ILE A 169 -17.59 -5.03 4.72
CA ILE A 169 -18.27 -6.20 5.32
C ILE A 169 -19.72 -5.86 5.70
N TYR A 170 -19.97 -4.69 6.27
CA TYR A 170 -21.29 -4.33 6.79
C TYR A 170 -22.23 -3.72 5.74
N PHE A 171 -21.70 -3.11 4.68
CA PHE A 171 -22.50 -2.44 3.66
C PHE A 171 -22.24 -3.04 2.26
N PRO A 172 -23.12 -3.94 1.75
CA PRO A 172 -22.95 -4.56 0.43
C PRO A 172 -22.83 -3.57 -0.74
N VAL A 173 -23.50 -2.41 -0.64
CA VAL A 173 -23.38 -1.35 -1.65
C VAL A 173 -21.97 -0.78 -1.68
N VAL A 174 -21.32 -0.63 -0.51
CA VAL A 174 -19.93 -0.15 -0.40
C VAL A 174 -18.96 -1.14 -1.06
N PHE A 175 -19.25 -2.44 -1.00
CA PHE A 175 -18.45 -3.47 -1.68
C PHE A 175 -18.33 -3.21 -3.19
N LEU A 176 -19.42 -2.82 -3.84
CA LEU A 176 -19.43 -2.52 -5.27
C LEU A 176 -18.58 -1.28 -5.60
N PHE A 177 -18.66 -0.23 -4.78
CA PHE A 177 -17.80 0.94 -4.90
C PHE A 177 -16.33 0.62 -4.62
N MET A 178 -16.05 -0.30 -3.70
CA MET A 178 -14.69 -0.74 -3.39
C MET A 178 -14.06 -1.51 -4.55
N ILE A 179 -14.83 -2.31 -5.28
CA ILE A 179 -14.32 -2.96 -6.50
C ILE A 179 -13.97 -1.92 -7.58
N LEU A 180 -14.75 -0.84 -7.71
CA LEU A 180 -14.56 0.15 -8.78
C LEU A 180 -13.47 1.18 -8.49
N LEU A 181 -13.28 1.60 -7.23
CA LEU A 181 -12.43 2.72 -6.85
C LEU A 181 -11.64 2.50 -5.55
N GLY A 182 -12.03 1.50 -4.74
CA GLY A 182 -11.58 1.41 -3.35
C GLY A 182 -10.09 1.24 -3.18
N VAL A 183 -9.45 0.38 -3.97
CA VAL A 183 -8.02 0.12 -3.86
C VAL A 183 -7.22 1.35 -4.26
N SER A 184 -7.60 2.03 -5.35
CA SER A 184 -6.91 3.25 -5.81
C SER A 184 -7.11 4.43 -4.87
N ILE A 185 -8.31 4.61 -4.30
CA ILE A 185 -8.54 5.66 -3.30
C ILE A 185 -7.71 5.38 -2.05
N HIS A 186 -7.72 4.13 -1.57
CA HIS A 186 -6.92 3.75 -0.41
C HIS A 186 -5.43 3.99 -0.65
N SER A 187 -4.89 3.54 -1.78
CA SER A 187 -3.47 3.71 -2.11
C SER A 187 -3.09 5.18 -2.30
N TYR A 188 -3.96 5.99 -2.91
CA TYR A 188 -3.74 7.42 -3.10
C TYR A 188 -3.69 8.18 -1.76
N MET A 189 -4.61 7.87 -0.82
CA MET A 189 -4.59 8.45 0.53
C MET A 189 -3.38 7.98 1.34
N ALA A 190 -3.05 6.70 1.28
CA ALA A 190 -1.85 6.15 1.90
C ALA A 190 -0.58 6.80 1.31
N SER A 191 -0.51 7.00 -0.01
CA SER A 191 0.61 7.65 -0.69
C SER A 191 0.85 9.08 -0.19
N ARG A 192 -0.21 9.85 0.08
CA ARG A 192 -0.08 11.19 0.67
C ARG A 192 0.63 11.15 2.03
N ILE A 193 0.19 10.25 2.91
CA ILE A 193 0.77 10.10 4.25
C ILE A 193 2.23 9.63 4.14
N ILE A 194 2.49 8.64 3.28
CA ILE A 194 3.81 8.06 3.06
C ILE A 194 4.78 9.09 2.48
N LEU A 195 4.32 9.98 1.59
CA LEU A 195 5.11 11.07 1.04
C LEU A 195 5.58 12.04 2.14
N ILE A 196 4.70 12.42 3.06
CA ILE A 196 5.03 13.24 4.23
C ILE A 196 6.12 12.56 5.08
N VAL A 197 5.95 11.25 5.33
CA VAL A 197 6.89 10.46 6.11
C VAL A 197 8.24 10.34 5.42
N PHE A 198 8.29 10.12 4.11
CA PHE A 198 9.52 10.01 3.34
C PHE A 198 10.26 11.35 3.28
N ASN A 199 9.57 12.45 3.05
CA ASN A 199 10.17 13.79 3.01
C ASN A 199 10.75 14.17 4.38
N LYS A 200 10.06 13.85 5.47
CA LYS A 200 10.55 14.07 6.84
C LYS A 200 11.84 13.28 7.16
N ASN A 201 12.05 12.14 6.50
CA ASN A 201 13.17 11.24 6.77
C ASN A 201 14.16 11.11 5.60
N ASN A 202 14.25 12.13 4.75
CA ASN A 202 15.05 12.12 3.52
C ASN A 202 16.55 11.89 3.76
N THR A 203 17.11 12.34 4.87
CA THR A 203 18.49 12.09 5.30
C THR A 203 18.79 10.61 5.53
N TYR A 204 17.87 9.87 6.14
CA TYR A 204 17.99 8.42 6.33
C TYR A 204 17.87 7.65 5.01
N PHE A 205 17.03 8.14 4.14
CA PHE A 205 16.82 7.58 2.81
C PHE A 205 18.11 7.63 1.98
N ASN A 206 18.77 8.78 1.93
CA ASN A 206 20.01 8.97 1.19
C ASN A 206 21.16 8.11 1.72
N ASN A 207 21.27 7.93 3.04
CA ASN A 207 22.31 7.09 3.66
C ASN A 207 22.17 5.58 3.38
N ILE A 208 20.98 5.10 3.03
CA ILE A 208 20.73 3.69 2.69
C ILE A 208 20.90 3.44 1.19
N ILE A 209 20.64 4.46 0.35
CA ILE A 209 20.83 4.38 -1.11
C ILE A 209 22.31 4.47 -1.49
N SER A 210 23.14 5.18 -0.71
CA SER A 210 24.56 5.39 -0.96
C SER A 210 25.44 4.19 -0.56
N LYS A 211 24.89 3.16 0.05
CA LYS A 211 25.51 1.86 0.35
C LYS A 211 24.93 0.74 -0.51
#